data_e6766f3eb7ef1c982e40d0f98dc30d3d
#
_entry.id   e6766f3eb7ef1c982e40d0f98dc30d3d
#
_cell.length_a   1.000
_cell.length_b   1.000
_cell.length_c   1.000
_cell.angle_alpha   90.00
_cell.angle_beta   90.00
_cell.angle_gamma   90.00
#
_symmetry.space_group_name_H-M   'P 1'
#
loop_
_entity.id
_entity.type
_entity.pdbx_description
1 polymer ?
#
loop_
_entity_poly.entity_id
_entity_poly.type
_entity_poly.pdbx_seq_one_letter_code
_entity_poly.pdbx_strand_id
1 'polypeptide(L)'
;MSTARRTALLSFLAALALVATKLLVGLATSSLGILAEALHSGLDAVAALLSLYAVGVAERPPDEQHQYGHGKAQHLAALSEAAILAAVAIWIGFEAVMRLRSGGGDVQPEWYAFVLLFGVLIVDAARWSVSFRTGTRERNAALLASAWHFASDFAGTTAVLIGLALVSAGYPRADAVAALTVAALVLVAAARLALRNIDALMDRAPSGLDRQIGRIAQAVPGVAEVRSVRVREAGGESFADVVIGVSRLEGLERSHQTMDQVEDAVRSQIGPAQVTVHVEPSTGAEAPNERVAAAALRVPGVVETHNISVLEQGTGGRAITLHVRLPEDMPMREAALTVEQLKREIRSEFGVARVYAHVEPSALGAQPARDIGAEQPQLVRAASEAVTRVAGQGAAEVVVYRQGERLLVVTSLRAEPGRSVREAHVLASRVEDAVRDALDSVDDVIVEVSADA
;
A
#
# COMPACT_ATOMS: atom_id res chain seq x y z
N MET A 1 -27.06 33.80 1.68
CA MET A 1 -25.64 33.48 1.83
C MET A 1 -25.37 33.13 3.27
N SER A 2 -24.67 32.01 3.53
CA SER A 2 -24.24 31.63 4.89
C SER A 2 -23.25 32.67 5.44
N THR A 3 -23.21 32.83 6.77
CA THR A 3 -22.29 33.76 7.46
C THR A 3 -20.82 33.51 7.04
N ALA A 4 -20.41 32.24 6.90
CA ALA A 4 -19.07 31.86 6.43
C ALA A 4 -18.76 32.39 5.01
N ARG A 5 -19.72 32.33 4.07
CA ARG A 5 -19.53 32.81 2.71
C ARG A 5 -19.41 34.34 2.64
N ARG A 6 -20.16 35.06 3.51
CA ARG A 6 -20.02 36.52 3.64
C ARG A 6 -18.66 36.91 4.21
N THR A 7 -18.18 36.21 5.24
CA THR A 7 -16.87 36.48 5.84
C THR A 7 -15.74 36.22 4.85
N ALA A 8 -15.80 35.12 4.09
CA ALA A 8 -14.81 34.83 3.06
C ALA A 8 -14.76 35.87 1.95
N LEU A 9 -15.95 36.33 1.47
CA LEU A 9 -16.03 37.36 0.45
C LEU A 9 -15.48 38.71 0.95
N LEU A 10 -15.81 39.09 2.19
CA LEU A 10 -15.28 40.33 2.79
C LEU A 10 -13.76 40.28 2.97
N SER A 11 -13.23 39.13 3.40
CA SER A 11 -11.77 38.92 3.52
C SER A 11 -11.07 39.00 2.17
N PHE A 12 -11.65 38.44 1.12
CA PHE A 12 -11.12 38.53 -0.24
C PHE A 12 -11.13 39.95 -0.78
N LEU A 13 -12.25 40.70 -0.61
CA LEU A 13 -12.34 42.10 -1.03
C LEU A 13 -11.36 42.99 -0.27
N ALA A 14 -11.16 42.76 1.03
CA ALA A 14 -10.17 43.46 1.83
C ALA A 14 -8.74 43.19 1.35
N ALA A 15 -8.42 41.95 1.02
CA ALA A 15 -7.11 41.60 0.44
C ALA A 15 -6.89 42.28 -0.91
N LEU A 16 -7.88 42.28 -1.79
CA LEU A 16 -7.82 42.95 -3.10
C LEU A 16 -7.64 44.48 -2.95
N ALA A 17 -8.38 45.10 -2.03
CA ALA A 17 -8.24 46.53 -1.72
C ALA A 17 -6.82 46.86 -1.20
N LEU A 18 -6.24 45.99 -0.37
CA LEU A 18 -4.87 46.16 0.15
C LEU A 18 -3.84 46.07 -0.97
N VAL A 19 -3.98 45.08 -1.87
CA VAL A 19 -3.11 44.95 -3.06
C VAL A 19 -3.20 46.18 -3.95
N ALA A 20 -4.42 46.65 -4.24
CA ALA A 20 -4.63 47.86 -5.05
C ALA A 20 -3.99 49.10 -4.38
N THR A 21 -4.12 49.24 -3.07
CA THR A 21 -3.53 50.35 -2.32
C THR A 21 -2.00 50.28 -2.34
N LYS A 22 -1.39 49.10 -2.10
CA LYS A 22 0.05 48.90 -2.21
C LYS A 22 0.56 49.25 -3.62
N LEU A 23 -0.17 48.82 -4.66
CA LEU A 23 0.21 49.11 -6.05
C LEU A 23 0.17 50.60 -6.37
N LEU A 24 -0.91 51.28 -5.99
CA LEU A 24 -1.06 52.73 -6.20
C LEU A 24 0.04 53.54 -5.46
N VAL A 25 0.29 53.20 -4.21
CA VAL A 25 1.34 53.88 -3.42
C VAL A 25 2.73 53.56 -3.99
N GLY A 26 3.00 52.34 -4.38
CA GLY A 26 4.29 51.93 -5.00
C GLY A 26 4.56 52.68 -6.30
N LEU A 27 3.53 52.84 -7.15
CA LEU A 27 3.64 53.63 -8.38
C LEU A 27 3.81 55.13 -8.09
N ALA A 28 3.03 55.70 -7.15
CA ALA A 28 3.09 57.13 -6.78
C ALA A 28 4.43 57.52 -6.15
N THR A 29 5.05 56.61 -5.36
CA THR A 29 6.34 56.86 -4.72
C THR A 29 7.54 56.39 -5.54
N SER A 30 7.32 55.70 -6.67
CA SER A 30 8.32 55.06 -7.51
C SER A 30 9.19 54.03 -6.71
N SER A 31 8.71 53.55 -5.56
CA SER A 31 9.39 52.57 -4.73
C SER A 31 9.28 51.15 -5.31
N LEU A 32 10.43 50.58 -5.67
CA LEU A 32 10.48 49.21 -6.19
C LEU A 32 10.18 48.18 -5.07
N GLY A 33 10.53 48.51 -3.83
CA GLY A 33 10.23 47.66 -2.66
C GLY A 33 8.72 47.54 -2.43
N ILE A 34 7.97 48.68 -2.47
CA ILE A 34 6.50 48.63 -2.32
C ILE A 34 5.85 47.94 -3.51
N LEU A 35 6.36 48.14 -4.74
CA LEU A 35 5.87 47.42 -5.93
C LEU A 35 6.11 45.93 -5.84
N ALA A 36 7.24 45.50 -5.34
CA ALA A 36 7.57 44.07 -5.09
C ALA A 36 6.56 43.43 -4.13
N GLU A 37 6.27 44.13 -3.01
CA GLU A 37 5.26 43.67 -2.03
C GLU A 37 3.83 43.67 -2.63
N ALA A 38 3.48 44.66 -3.44
CA ALA A 38 2.17 44.68 -4.11
C ALA A 38 1.98 43.52 -5.08
N LEU A 39 3.03 43.21 -5.87
CA LEU A 39 3.00 42.10 -6.82
C LEU A 39 2.98 40.76 -6.08
N HIS A 40 3.77 40.61 -5.03
CA HIS A 40 3.73 39.38 -4.21
C HIS A 40 2.33 39.12 -3.63
N SER A 41 1.74 40.13 -2.93
CA SER A 41 0.39 40.03 -2.39
C SER A 41 -0.69 39.81 -3.48
N GLY A 42 -0.50 40.39 -4.67
CA GLY A 42 -1.39 40.19 -5.82
C GLY A 42 -1.32 38.77 -6.36
N LEU A 43 -0.11 38.19 -6.42
CA LEU A 43 0.09 36.82 -6.84
C LEU A 43 -0.48 35.80 -5.82
N ASP A 44 -0.41 36.07 -4.52
CA ASP A 44 -1.06 35.27 -3.49
C ASP A 44 -2.57 35.20 -3.67
N ALA A 45 -3.20 36.33 -4.08
CA ALA A 45 -4.63 36.34 -4.40
C ALA A 45 -4.96 35.52 -5.65
N VAL A 46 -4.10 35.54 -6.69
CA VAL A 46 -4.24 34.71 -7.89
C VAL A 46 -4.03 33.24 -7.54
N ALA A 47 -3.04 32.95 -6.71
CA ALA A 47 -2.75 31.60 -6.22
C ALA A 47 -3.91 30.99 -5.45
N ALA A 48 -4.57 31.79 -4.59
CA ALA A 48 -5.76 31.35 -3.86
C ALA A 48 -6.92 30.95 -4.82
N LEU A 49 -7.10 31.69 -5.92
CA LEU A 49 -8.11 31.36 -6.95
C LEU A 49 -7.72 30.11 -7.74
N LEU A 50 -6.45 29.97 -8.12
CA LEU A 50 -5.92 28.79 -8.78
C LEU A 50 -6.06 27.54 -7.90
N SER A 51 -5.75 27.65 -6.62
CA SER A 51 -5.89 26.57 -5.63
C SER A 51 -7.37 26.17 -5.49
N LEU A 52 -8.29 27.13 -5.41
CA LEU A 52 -9.74 26.84 -5.34
C LEU A 52 -10.22 26.08 -6.59
N TYR A 53 -9.79 26.50 -7.77
CA TYR A 53 -10.10 25.81 -9.03
C TYR A 53 -9.50 24.40 -9.05
N ALA A 54 -8.23 24.26 -8.66
CA ALA A 54 -7.52 23.01 -8.64
C ALA A 54 -8.13 21.99 -7.66
N VAL A 55 -8.61 22.43 -6.50
CA VAL A 55 -9.37 21.59 -5.55
C VAL A 55 -10.63 21.04 -6.22
N GLY A 56 -11.40 21.91 -6.89
CA GLY A 56 -12.60 21.47 -7.61
C GLY A 56 -12.32 20.48 -8.75
N VAL A 57 -11.13 20.54 -9.38
CA VAL A 57 -10.70 19.54 -10.35
C VAL A 57 -10.26 18.25 -9.65
N ALA A 58 -9.50 18.36 -8.57
CA ALA A 58 -8.93 17.22 -7.84
C ALA A 58 -10.01 16.34 -7.18
N GLU A 59 -11.15 16.93 -6.81
CA GLU A 59 -12.31 16.20 -6.25
C GLU A 59 -13.11 15.42 -7.30
N ARG A 60 -12.78 15.54 -8.59
CA ARG A 60 -13.46 14.74 -9.63
C ARG A 60 -13.07 13.28 -9.50
N PRO A 61 -14.04 12.37 -9.60
CA PRO A 61 -13.77 10.94 -9.54
C PRO A 61 -12.87 10.48 -10.71
N PRO A 62 -12.27 9.30 -10.62
CA PRO A 62 -11.58 8.65 -11.74
C PRO A 62 -12.45 8.60 -12.99
N ASP A 63 -11.83 8.80 -14.16
CA ASP A 63 -12.45 8.69 -15.48
C ASP A 63 -11.59 7.80 -16.41
N GLU A 64 -12.03 7.61 -17.66
CA GLU A 64 -11.33 6.76 -18.63
C GLU A 64 -9.87 7.21 -18.91
N GLN A 65 -9.59 8.51 -18.81
CA GLN A 65 -8.25 9.06 -19.08
C GLN A 65 -7.40 9.18 -17.81
N HIS A 66 -8.04 9.35 -16.64
CA HIS A 66 -7.39 9.52 -15.34
C HIS A 66 -7.90 8.49 -14.34
N GLN A 67 -7.51 7.23 -14.54
CA GLN A 67 -7.98 6.07 -13.76
C GLN A 67 -7.65 6.16 -12.25
N TYR A 68 -6.63 6.93 -11.86
CA TYR A 68 -6.29 7.20 -10.46
C TYR A 68 -6.87 8.53 -9.93
N GLY A 69 -7.85 9.11 -10.66
CA GLY A 69 -8.46 10.38 -10.32
C GLY A 69 -7.60 11.60 -10.65
N HIS A 70 -8.07 12.76 -10.22
CA HIS A 70 -7.50 14.06 -10.59
C HIS A 70 -6.72 14.72 -9.45
N GLY A 71 -6.41 14.00 -8.36
CA GLY A 71 -5.78 14.56 -7.15
C GLY A 71 -4.46 15.30 -7.39
N LYS A 72 -3.69 14.93 -8.40
CA LYS A 72 -2.43 15.60 -8.78
C LYS A 72 -2.63 17.01 -9.37
N ALA A 73 -3.87 17.42 -9.75
CA ALA A 73 -4.16 18.76 -10.26
C ALA A 73 -3.77 19.85 -9.25
N GLN A 74 -3.90 19.61 -7.95
CA GLN A 74 -3.47 20.55 -6.92
C GLN A 74 -1.96 20.83 -6.96
N HIS A 75 -1.15 19.80 -7.16
CA HIS A 75 0.31 19.92 -7.25
C HIS A 75 0.74 20.65 -8.53
N LEU A 76 0.02 20.41 -9.64
CA LEU A 76 0.27 21.12 -10.90
C LEU A 76 -0.06 22.61 -10.79
N ALA A 77 -1.16 22.95 -10.13
CA ALA A 77 -1.52 24.35 -9.86
C ALA A 77 -0.49 25.05 -8.97
N ALA A 78 -0.05 24.39 -7.88
CA ALA A 78 0.99 24.93 -6.99
C ALA A 78 2.36 25.07 -7.69
N LEU A 79 2.69 24.17 -8.62
CA LEU A 79 3.90 24.31 -9.43
C LEU A 79 3.81 25.50 -10.40
N SER A 80 2.63 25.72 -11.00
CA SER A 80 2.37 26.89 -11.86
C SER A 80 2.49 28.18 -11.07
N GLU A 81 1.94 28.23 -9.86
CA GLU A 81 2.09 29.34 -8.93
C GLU A 81 3.58 29.62 -8.63
N ALA A 82 4.34 28.60 -8.25
CA ALA A 82 5.77 28.72 -7.98
C ALA A 82 6.55 29.26 -9.18
N ALA A 83 6.21 28.85 -10.39
CA ALA A 83 6.83 29.34 -11.61
C ALA A 83 6.54 30.84 -11.85
N ILE A 84 5.31 31.27 -11.63
CA ILE A 84 4.89 32.69 -11.76
C ILE A 84 5.62 33.54 -10.69
N LEU A 85 5.63 33.09 -9.42
CA LEU A 85 6.35 33.76 -8.33
C LEU A 85 7.83 33.91 -8.64
N ALA A 86 8.47 32.85 -9.13
CA ALA A 86 9.89 32.89 -9.51
C ALA A 86 10.15 33.86 -10.67
N ALA A 87 9.31 33.87 -11.70
CA ALA A 87 9.47 34.78 -12.83
C ALA A 87 9.36 36.26 -12.39
N VAL A 88 8.38 36.58 -11.53
CA VAL A 88 8.21 37.94 -11.00
C VAL A 88 9.36 38.32 -10.06
N ALA A 89 9.80 37.42 -9.19
CA ALA A 89 10.94 37.67 -8.30
C ALA A 89 12.26 37.91 -9.08
N ILE A 90 12.49 37.15 -10.16
CA ILE A 90 13.64 37.34 -11.05
C ILE A 90 13.55 38.70 -11.74
N TRP A 91 12.37 39.08 -12.23
CA TRP A 91 12.17 40.40 -12.86
C TRP A 91 12.41 41.56 -11.89
N ILE A 92 11.84 41.50 -10.67
CA ILE A 92 12.08 42.49 -9.62
C ILE A 92 13.56 42.55 -9.24
N GLY A 93 14.21 41.40 -9.08
CA GLY A 93 15.62 41.30 -8.77
C GLY A 93 16.49 41.94 -9.86
N PHE A 94 16.19 41.70 -11.13
CA PHE A 94 16.87 42.33 -12.26
C PHE A 94 16.72 43.86 -12.23
N GLU A 95 15.48 44.39 -12.05
CA GLU A 95 15.21 45.82 -11.95
C GLU A 95 15.93 46.44 -10.77
N ALA A 96 15.93 45.77 -9.61
CA ALA A 96 16.67 46.22 -8.42
C ALA A 96 18.17 46.34 -8.66
N VAL A 97 18.78 45.35 -9.34
CA VAL A 97 20.21 45.42 -9.71
C VAL A 97 20.49 46.56 -10.69
N MET A 98 19.61 46.81 -11.65
CA MET A 98 19.75 47.93 -12.59
C MET A 98 19.65 49.28 -11.85
N ARG A 99 18.73 49.45 -10.91
CA ARG A 99 18.61 50.65 -10.07
C ARG A 99 19.84 50.84 -9.16
N LEU A 100 20.41 49.77 -8.60
CA LEU A 100 21.66 49.86 -7.81
C LEU A 100 22.84 50.36 -8.65
N ARG A 101 22.93 49.92 -9.91
CA ARG A 101 24.00 50.35 -10.85
C ARG A 101 23.84 51.79 -11.31
N SER A 102 22.62 52.28 -11.46
CA SER A 102 22.32 53.65 -11.87
C SER A 102 22.39 54.67 -10.76
N GLY A 103 22.74 54.26 -9.52
CA GLY A 103 22.90 55.19 -8.41
C GLY A 103 21.74 55.25 -7.43
N GLY A 104 20.72 54.46 -7.66
CA GLY A 104 19.44 54.42 -6.93
C GLY A 104 18.28 54.87 -7.81
N GLY A 105 17.04 54.70 -7.34
CA GLY A 105 15.85 55.16 -8.01
C GLY A 105 15.45 56.58 -7.58
N ASP A 106 14.62 57.25 -8.36
CA ASP A 106 13.98 58.51 -7.95
C ASP A 106 12.74 58.20 -7.05
N VAL A 107 13.03 57.65 -5.87
CA VAL A 107 12.02 57.22 -4.88
C VAL A 107 11.63 58.43 -4.03
N GLN A 108 10.32 58.67 -3.96
CA GLN A 108 9.76 59.74 -3.16
C GLN A 108 9.15 59.18 -1.88
N PRO A 109 9.85 59.25 -0.73
CA PRO A 109 9.42 58.67 0.54
C PRO A 109 8.31 59.49 1.22
N GLU A 110 7.11 59.43 0.66
CA GLU A 110 5.98 60.17 1.15
C GLU A 110 5.39 59.55 2.43
N TRP A 111 4.89 60.39 3.34
CA TRP A 111 4.38 59.95 4.64
C TRP A 111 3.27 58.89 4.57
N TYR A 112 2.41 58.90 3.56
CA TYR A 112 1.34 57.94 3.39
C TYR A 112 1.89 56.51 3.09
N ALA A 113 3.07 56.41 2.50
CA ALA A 113 3.72 55.12 2.29
C ALA A 113 4.12 54.47 3.63
N PHE A 114 4.64 55.23 4.56
CA PHE A 114 4.96 54.75 5.91
C PHE A 114 3.72 54.33 6.68
N VAL A 115 2.63 55.10 6.60
CA VAL A 115 1.33 54.76 7.22
C VAL A 115 0.79 53.45 6.65
N LEU A 116 0.85 53.27 5.32
CA LEU A 116 0.43 52.03 4.66
C LEU A 116 1.27 50.83 5.15
N LEU A 117 2.60 50.92 5.05
CA LEU A 117 3.48 49.84 5.42
C LEU A 117 3.34 49.47 6.90
N PHE A 118 3.21 50.46 7.79
CA PHE A 118 3.00 50.22 9.21
C PHE A 118 1.64 49.55 9.48
N GLY A 119 0.61 49.93 8.76
CA GLY A 119 -0.70 49.28 8.81
C GLY A 119 -0.64 47.83 8.36
N VAL A 120 0.08 47.53 7.27
CA VAL A 120 0.32 46.17 6.79
C VAL A 120 1.04 45.35 7.83
N LEU A 121 2.14 45.85 8.44
CA LEU A 121 2.87 45.18 9.49
C LEU A 121 2.02 44.80 10.69
N ILE A 122 1.10 45.68 11.13
CA ILE A 122 0.16 45.37 12.21
C ILE A 122 -0.74 44.19 11.84
N VAL A 123 -1.28 44.22 10.62
CA VAL A 123 -2.15 43.14 10.11
C VAL A 123 -1.39 41.81 10.02
N ASP A 124 -0.21 41.83 9.45
CA ASP A 124 0.60 40.58 9.29
C ASP A 124 1.05 40.04 10.64
N ALA A 125 1.46 40.88 11.59
CA ALA A 125 1.78 40.47 12.96
C ALA A 125 0.57 39.88 13.70
N ALA A 126 -0.62 40.48 13.51
CA ALA A 126 -1.85 39.92 14.09
C ALA A 126 -2.19 38.56 13.50
N ARG A 127 -2.16 38.44 12.15
CA ARG A 127 -2.43 37.16 11.45
C ARG A 127 -1.41 36.08 11.85
N TRP A 128 -0.13 36.41 11.87
CA TRP A 128 0.92 35.51 12.35
C TRP A 128 0.66 35.03 13.77
N SER A 129 0.43 35.97 14.71
CA SER A 129 0.19 35.65 16.13
C SER A 129 -1.03 34.75 16.34
N VAL A 130 -2.14 35.05 15.67
CA VAL A 130 -3.38 34.25 15.76
C VAL A 130 -3.17 32.86 15.17
N SER A 131 -2.63 32.78 13.94
CA SER A 131 -2.39 31.48 13.28
C SER A 131 -1.39 30.62 14.04
N PHE A 132 -0.33 31.20 14.57
CA PHE A 132 0.69 30.49 15.35
C PHE A 132 0.14 29.95 16.67
N ARG A 133 -0.58 30.78 17.44
CA ARG A 133 -1.18 30.39 18.71
C ARG A 133 -2.24 29.29 18.53
N THR A 134 -3.11 29.46 17.55
CA THR A 134 -4.16 28.48 17.26
C THR A 134 -3.56 27.18 16.71
N GLY A 135 -2.61 27.28 15.77
CA GLY A 135 -1.95 26.12 15.18
C GLY A 135 -1.17 25.28 16.19
N THR A 136 -0.49 25.91 17.16
CA THR A 136 0.20 25.21 18.24
C THR A 136 -0.77 24.59 19.24
N ARG A 137 -1.85 25.31 19.61
CA ARG A 137 -2.85 24.82 20.56
C ARG A 137 -3.63 23.61 20.01
N GLU A 138 -4.03 23.69 18.74
CA GLU A 138 -4.84 22.67 18.07
C GLU A 138 -3.99 21.60 17.35
N ARG A 139 -2.65 21.72 17.41
CA ARG A 139 -1.69 20.86 16.68
C ARG A 139 -2.00 20.76 15.18
N ASN A 140 -2.47 21.87 14.61
CA ASN A 140 -2.88 21.95 13.22
C ASN A 140 -1.73 22.43 12.33
N ALA A 141 -1.20 21.53 11.50
CA ALA A 141 -0.06 21.78 10.62
C ALA A 141 -0.38 22.86 9.55
N ALA A 142 -1.62 22.95 9.06
CA ALA A 142 -2.02 23.93 8.06
C ALA A 142 -2.01 25.36 8.65
N LEU A 143 -2.49 25.53 9.88
CA LEU A 143 -2.42 26.83 10.58
C LEU A 143 -0.98 27.25 10.88
N LEU A 144 -0.11 26.31 11.22
CA LEU A 144 1.31 26.57 11.41
C LEU A 144 2.00 26.97 10.10
N ALA A 145 1.67 26.32 8.98
CA ALA A 145 2.19 26.69 7.66
C ALA A 145 1.74 28.12 7.28
N SER A 146 0.45 28.48 7.49
CA SER A 146 -0.06 29.83 7.30
C SER A 146 0.65 30.86 8.20
N ALA A 147 0.95 30.49 9.45
CA ALA A 147 1.71 31.38 10.35
C ALA A 147 3.11 31.68 9.80
N TRP A 148 3.83 30.69 9.28
CA TRP A 148 5.14 30.90 8.67
C TRP A 148 5.07 31.76 7.39
N HIS A 149 4.00 31.64 6.60
CA HIS A 149 3.75 32.50 5.46
C HIS A 149 3.58 33.98 5.90
N PHE A 150 2.71 34.26 6.87
CA PHE A 150 2.54 35.61 7.41
C PHE A 150 3.81 36.18 8.09
N ALA A 151 4.64 35.33 8.69
CA ALA A 151 5.94 35.75 9.19
C ALA A 151 6.88 36.17 8.07
N SER A 152 6.83 35.50 6.91
CA SER A 152 7.60 35.88 5.71
C SER A 152 7.13 37.22 5.15
N ASP A 153 5.82 37.44 5.07
CA ASP A 153 5.22 38.72 4.61
C ASP A 153 5.62 39.86 5.54
N PHE A 154 5.54 39.64 6.86
CA PHE A 154 6.00 40.60 7.85
C PHE A 154 7.48 40.95 7.68
N ALA A 155 8.34 39.97 7.40
CA ALA A 155 9.78 40.19 7.17
C ALA A 155 10.02 40.99 5.88
N GLY A 156 9.29 40.68 4.79
CA GLY A 156 9.33 41.41 3.53
C GLY A 156 8.92 42.87 3.69
N THR A 157 7.75 43.11 4.27
CA THR A 157 7.22 44.45 4.54
C THR A 157 8.17 45.24 5.46
N THR A 158 8.80 44.58 6.46
CA THR A 158 9.78 45.22 7.33
C THR A 158 11.01 45.67 6.54
N ALA A 159 11.51 44.83 5.62
CA ALA A 159 12.67 45.18 4.78
C ALA A 159 12.35 46.40 3.89
N VAL A 160 11.13 46.46 3.32
CA VAL A 160 10.69 47.61 2.50
C VAL A 160 10.56 48.88 3.35
N LEU A 161 10.00 48.78 4.56
CA LEU A 161 9.86 49.92 5.48
C LEU A 161 11.23 50.49 5.87
N ILE A 162 12.19 49.64 6.19
CA ILE A 162 13.59 50.04 6.48
C ILE A 162 14.20 50.65 5.25
N GLY A 163 14.02 50.06 4.06
CA GLY A 163 14.53 50.61 2.81
C GLY A 163 14.05 52.02 2.56
N LEU A 164 12.73 52.26 2.69
CA LEU A 164 12.10 53.57 2.51
C LEU A 164 12.58 54.58 3.56
N ALA A 165 12.72 54.18 4.82
CA ALA A 165 13.24 55.04 5.87
C ALA A 165 14.69 55.43 5.61
N LEU A 166 15.53 54.58 5.08
CA LEU A 166 16.90 54.89 4.69
C LEU A 166 16.93 55.81 3.46
N VAL A 167 16.02 55.66 2.51
CA VAL A 167 15.87 56.65 1.40
C VAL A 167 15.56 58.02 1.94
N SER A 168 14.62 58.16 2.89
CA SER A 168 14.31 59.44 3.52
C SER A 168 15.50 60.03 4.33
N ALA A 169 16.42 59.18 4.78
CA ALA A 169 17.69 59.58 5.44
C ALA A 169 18.84 59.90 4.47
N GLY A 170 18.58 59.91 3.14
CA GLY A 170 19.57 60.28 2.13
C GLY A 170 20.34 59.13 1.50
N TYR A 171 19.87 57.85 1.66
CA TYR A 171 20.47 56.68 1.03
C TYR A 171 19.62 56.17 -0.18
N PRO A 172 19.78 56.73 -1.40
CA PRO A 172 18.87 56.48 -2.52
C PRO A 172 18.87 55.02 -3.03
N ARG A 173 19.90 54.26 -2.70
CA ARG A 173 20.03 52.85 -3.08
C ARG A 173 19.29 51.88 -2.13
N ALA A 174 18.80 52.35 -0.99
CA ALA A 174 18.25 51.48 0.05
C ALA A 174 16.93 50.83 -0.37
N ASP A 175 16.08 51.48 -1.16
CA ASP A 175 14.83 50.90 -1.73
C ASP A 175 15.17 49.72 -2.68
N ALA A 176 16.18 49.88 -3.55
CA ALA A 176 16.60 48.79 -4.44
C ALA A 176 17.21 47.63 -3.68
N VAL A 177 17.90 47.86 -2.56
CA VAL A 177 18.41 46.77 -1.68
C VAL A 177 17.24 46.07 -1.00
N ALA A 178 16.23 46.82 -0.53
CA ALA A 178 15.03 46.22 0.06
C ALA A 178 14.27 45.37 -0.96
N ALA A 179 14.06 45.88 -2.19
CA ALA A 179 13.41 45.13 -3.28
C ALA A 179 14.19 43.86 -3.63
N LEU A 180 15.52 43.91 -3.67
CA LEU A 180 16.36 42.72 -3.90
C LEU A 180 16.22 41.70 -2.76
N THR A 181 16.09 42.17 -1.54
CA THR A 181 15.89 41.30 -0.35
C THR A 181 14.53 40.60 -0.45
N VAL A 182 13.44 41.33 -0.77
CA VAL A 182 12.11 40.75 -0.98
C VAL A 182 12.15 39.74 -2.13
N ALA A 183 12.75 40.11 -3.28
CA ALA A 183 12.87 39.21 -4.42
C ALA A 183 13.60 37.91 -4.07
N ALA A 184 14.68 37.99 -3.28
CA ALA A 184 15.40 36.79 -2.82
C ALA A 184 14.56 35.92 -1.88
N LEU A 185 13.81 36.50 -0.96
CA LEU A 185 12.89 35.77 -0.07
C LEU A 185 11.80 35.05 -0.86
N VAL A 186 11.17 35.74 -1.83
CA VAL A 186 10.13 35.17 -2.70
C VAL A 186 10.72 34.06 -3.57
N LEU A 187 11.91 34.22 -4.12
CA LEU A 187 12.55 33.17 -4.95
C LEU A 187 12.86 31.92 -4.13
N VAL A 188 13.30 32.05 -2.88
CA VAL A 188 13.55 30.93 -1.97
C VAL A 188 12.21 30.24 -1.64
N ALA A 189 11.15 31.00 -1.40
CA ALA A 189 9.81 30.44 -1.14
C ALA A 189 9.28 29.69 -2.37
N ALA A 190 9.36 30.30 -3.55
CA ALA A 190 8.96 29.69 -4.82
C ALA A 190 9.73 28.39 -5.11
N ALA A 191 11.04 28.38 -4.90
CA ALA A 191 11.88 27.18 -5.07
C ALA A 191 11.46 26.05 -4.11
N ARG A 192 11.19 26.37 -2.85
CA ARG A 192 10.72 25.38 -1.87
C ARG A 192 9.33 24.83 -2.25
N LEU A 193 8.42 25.69 -2.70
CA LEU A 193 7.10 25.30 -3.17
C LEU A 193 7.21 24.37 -4.39
N ALA A 194 8.02 24.76 -5.38
CA ALA A 194 8.25 23.96 -6.58
C ALA A 194 8.82 22.58 -6.25
N LEU A 195 9.88 22.50 -5.44
CA LEU A 195 10.53 21.23 -5.07
C LEU A 195 9.54 20.28 -4.37
N ARG A 196 8.73 20.78 -3.43
CA ARG A 196 7.73 19.96 -2.73
C ARG A 196 6.67 19.39 -3.71
N ASN A 197 6.22 20.19 -4.64
CA ASN A 197 5.20 19.75 -5.60
C ASN A 197 5.77 18.87 -6.71
N ILE A 198 7.03 19.07 -7.12
CA ILE A 198 7.76 18.16 -8.01
C ILE A 198 7.91 16.79 -7.32
N ASP A 199 8.33 16.75 -6.07
CA ASP A 199 8.44 15.52 -5.28
C ASP A 199 7.09 14.74 -5.27
N ALA A 200 5.97 15.44 -5.00
CA ALA A 200 4.64 14.84 -4.99
C ALA A 200 4.21 14.33 -6.38
N LEU A 201 4.51 15.10 -7.45
CA LEU A 201 4.24 14.69 -8.84
C LEU A 201 5.08 13.48 -9.26
N MET A 202 6.30 13.34 -8.70
CA MET A 202 7.20 12.21 -8.91
C MET A 202 6.93 11.03 -7.96
N ASP A 203 5.78 10.99 -7.33
CA ASP A 203 5.36 9.87 -6.45
C ASP A 203 6.31 9.65 -5.25
N ARG A 204 6.90 10.73 -4.70
CA ARG A 204 7.73 10.62 -3.50
C ARG A 204 6.91 10.10 -2.32
N ALA A 205 7.38 8.99 -1.74
CA ALA A 205 6.75 8.38 -0.58
C ALA A 205 6.89 9.28 0.68
N PRO A 206 5.85 9.36 1.53
CA PRO A 206 5.96 9.96 2.85
C PRO A 206 7.03 9.27 3.69
N SER A 207 7.81 10.06 4.42
CA SER A 207 8.96 9.54 5.17
C SER A 207 8.58 8.47 6.19
N GLY A 208 9.02 7.24 6.00
CA GLY A 208 8.86 6.13 6.93
C GLY A 208 7.52 5.38 6.84
N LEU A 209 6.60 5.80 5.95
CA LEU A 209 5.32 5.11 5.75
C LEU A 209 5.53 3.72 5.13
N ASP A 210 6.49 3.59 4.23
CA ASP A 210 6.95 2.32 3.66
C ASP A 210 7.34 1.29 4.74
N ARG A 211 8.16 1.74 5.70
CA ARG A 211 8.61 0.92 6.83
C ARG A 211 7.48 0.60 7.82
N GLN A 212 6.54 1.53 7.99
CA GLN A 212 5.37 1.30 8.83
C GLN A 212 4.49 0.23 8.22
N ILE A 213 4.14 0.34 6.93
CA ILE A 213 3.34 -0.64 6.20
C ILE A 213 4.03 -2.01 6.19
N GLY A 214 5.35 -2.04 5.95
CA GLY A 214 6.12 -3.29 5.98
C GLY A 214 6.03 -4.01 7.34
N ARG A 215 6.09 -3.28 8.45
CA ARG A 215 5.90 -3.87 9.79
C ARG A 215 4.48 -4.38 10.03
N ILE A 216 3.47 -3.66 9.56
CA ILE A 216 2.07 -4.08 9.66
C ILE A 216 1.87 -5.37 8.88
N ALA A 217 2.30 -5.41 7.62
CA ALA A 217 2.19 -6.59 6.77
C ALA A 217 2.94 -7.80 7.34
N GLN A 218 4.15 -7.62 7.85
CA GLN A 218 4.95 -8.69 8.45
C GLN A 218 4.32 -9.28 9.73
N ALA A 219 3.48 -8.51 10.42
CA ALA A 219 2.81 -8.98 11.64
C ALA A 219 1.56 -9.83 11.35
N VAL A 220 1.10 -9.90 10.11
CA VAL A 220 -0.09 -10.69 9.73
C VAL A 220 0.28 -12.18 9.70
N PRO A 221 -0.51 -13.06 10.36
CA PRO A 221 -0.30 -14.50 10.31
C PRO A 221 -0.37 -15.04 8.86
N GLY A 222 0.57 -15.89 8.48
CA GLY A 222 0.68 -16.42 7.11
C GLY A 222 1.70 -15.67 6.24
N VAL A 223 2.09 -14.44 6.60
CA VAL A 223 3.16 -13.71 5.91
C VAL A 223 4.51 -14.21 6.36
N ALA A 224 5.24 -14.89 5.48
CA ALA A 224 6.59 -15.37 5.74
C ALA A 224 7.62 -14.23 5.64
N GLU A 225 7.49 -13.39 4.63
CA GLU A 225 8.37 -12.24 4.40
C GLU A 225 7.63 -11.10 3.69
N VAL A 226 8.09 -9.86 3.88
CA VAL A 226 7.68 -8.71 3.07
C VAL A 226 8.83 -8.35 2.14
N ARG A 227 8.63 -8.48 0.83
CA ARG A 227 9.68 -8.28 -0.18
C ARG A 227 9.84 -6.84 -0.60
N SER A 228 8.73 -6.18 -0.84
CA SER A 228 8.76 -4.77 -1.21
C SER A 228 7.49 -4.06 -0.77
N VAL A 229 7.65 -2.79 -0.46
CA VAL A 229 6.56 -1.86 -0.19
C VAL A 229 6.83 -0.61 -1.01
N ARG A 230 5.90 -0.23 -1.85
CA ARG A 230 5.92 1.03 -2.61
C ARG A 230 4.73 1.85 -2.19
N VAL A 231 4.97 3.13 -1.93
CA VAL A 231 3.90 4.03 -1.46
C VAL A 231 3.99 5.33 -2.24
N ARG A 232 2.85 5.89 -2.61
CA ARG A 232 2.72 7.23 -3.15
C ARG A 232 1.46 7.89 -2.61
N GLU A 233 1.38 9.19 -2.69
CA GLU A 233 0.19 9.96 -2.31
C GLU A 233 -0.35 10.75 -3.50
N ALA A 234 -1.66 10.80 -3.64
CA ALA A 234 -2.34 11.66 -4.58
C ALA A 234 -3.70 12.08 -4.04
N GLY A 235 -3.99 13.40 -4.04
CA GLY A 235 -5.30 13.91 -3.62
C GLY A 235 -5.64 13.68 -2.15
N GLY A 236 -4.63 13.46 -1.29
CA GLY A 236 -4.85 13.17 0.14
C GLY A 236 -5.15 11.69 0.44
N GLU A 237 -5.06 10.82 -0.56
CA GLU A 237 -5.18 9.38 -0.44
C GLU A 237 -3.82 8.72 -0.67
N SER A 238 -3.50 7.71 0.14
CA SER A 238 -2.28 6.91 -0.03
C SER A 238 -2.54 5.70 -0.93
N PHE A 239 -1.60 5.40 -1.83
CA PHE A 239 -1.59 4.21 -2.66
C PHE A 239 -0.40 3.36 -2.25
N ALA A 240 -0.65 2.12 -1.83
CA ALA A 240 0.39 1.21 -1.38
C ALA A 240 0.36 -0.10 -2.16
N ASP A 241 1.49 -0.45 -2.79
CA ASP A 241 1.71 -1.74 -3.42
C ASP A 241 2.65 -2.55 -2.51
N VAL A 242 2.16 -3.67 -1.98
CA VAL A 242 2.88 -4.53 -1.04
C VAL A 242 3.09 -5.90 -1.67
N VAL A 243 4.33 -6.37 -1.73
CA VAL A 243 4.66 -7.73 -2.16
C VAL A 243 5.03 -8.55 -0.94
N ILE A 244 4.25 -9.59 -0.68
CA ILE A 244 4.46 -10.52 0.43
C ILE A 244 4.84 -11.91 -0.08
N GLY A 245 5.68 -12.61 0.69
CA GLY A 245 5.96 -14.03 0.51
C GLY A 245 5.11 -14.87 1.46
N VAL A 246 4.44 -15.88 0.91
CA VAL A 246 3.70 -16.89 1.69
C VAL A 246 4.28 -18.29 1.44
N SER A 247 3.92 -19.27 2.27
CA SER A 247 4.36 -20.64 2.09
C SER A 247 3.89 -21.21 0.75
N ARG A 248 4.77 -21.97 0.05
CA ARG A 248 4.42 -22.66 -1.21
C ARG A 248 3.38 -23.76 -1.03
N LEU A 249 3.26 -24.29 0.19
CA LEU A 249 2.28 -25.33 0.54
C LEU A 249 0.91 -24.75 0.91
N GLU A 250 0.82 -23.42 0.97
CA GLU A 250 -0.44 -22.75 1.24
C GLU A 250 -1.32 -22.76 -0.01
N GLY A 251 -2.53 -23.28 0.12
CA GLY A 251 -3.50 -23.30 -0.98
C GLY A 251 -3.88 -21.88 -1.41
N LEU A 252 -4.34 -21.74 -2.66
CA LEU A 252 -4.73 -20.46 -3.26
C LEU A 252 -5.72 -19.67 -2.38
N GLU A 253 -6.73 -20.34 -1.85
CA GLU A 253 -7.75 -19.74 -0.99
C GLU A 253 -7.15 -19.11 0.27
N ARG A 254 -6.22 -19.81 0.92
CA ARG A 254 -5.57 -19.34 2.13
C ARG A 254 -4.61 -18.19 1.85
N SER A 255 -3.90 -18.25 0.73
CA SER A 255 -3.04 -17.15 0.27
C SER A 255 -3.88 -15.89 -0.01
N HIS A 256 -5.07 -16.04 -0.57
CA HIS A 256 -6.02 -14.94 -0.79
C HIS A 256 -6.53 -14.34 0.54
N GLN A 257 -6.88 -15.18 1.50
CA GLN A 257 -7.27 -14.73 2.84
C GLN A 257 -6.15 -13.96 3.55
N THR A 258 -4.89 -14.41 3.42
CA THR A 258 -3.72 -13.71 3.96
C THR A 258 -3.55 -12.33 3.30
N MET A 259 -3.75 -12.24 1.99
CA MET A 259 -3.73 -10.99 1.22
C MET A 259 -4.78 -10.01 1.75
N ASP A 260 -6.04 -10.43 1.88
CA ASP A 260 -7.14 -9.60 2.39
C ASP A 260 -6.85 -9.09 3.81
N GLN A 261 -6.31 -9.97 4.68
CA GLN A 261 -5.92 -9.59 6.04
C GLN A 261 -4.82 -8.52 6.06
N VAL A 262 -3.84 -8.59 5.15
CA VAL A 262 -2.80 -7.56 5.02
C VAL A 262 -3.41 -6.24 4.56
N GLU A 263 -4.28 -6.25 3.55
CA GLU A 263 -4.95 -5.05 3.07
C GLU A 263 -5.75 -4.36 4.18
N ASP A 264 -6.56 -5.12 4.93
CA ASP A 264 -7.38 -4.61 6.01
C ASP A 264 -6.53 -4.09 7.19
N ALA A 265 -5.46 -4.80 7.56
CA ALA A 265 -4.54 -4.37 8.59
C ALA A 265 -3.85 -3.05 8.24
N VAL A 266 -3.43 -2.90 6.99
CA VAL A 266 -2.79 -1.66 6.51
C VAL A 266 -3.83 -0.52 6.48
N ARG A 267 -5.00 -0.71 5.86
CA ARG A 267 -6.06 0.31 5.79
C ARG A 267 -6.50 0.81 7.17
N SER A 268 -6.62 -0.10 8.14
CA SER A 268 -7.06 0.27 9.50
C SER A 268 -6.07 1.16 10.24
N GLN A 269 -4.77 1.11 9.91
CA GLN A 269 -3.73 1.82 10.65
C GLN A 269 -3.21 3.08 9.96
N ILE A 270 -3.29 3.17 8.63
CA ILE A 270 -2.76 4.34 7.89
C ILE A 270 -3.84 5.32 7.42
N GLY A 271 -5.13 4.99 7.59
CA GLY A 271 -6.24 5.86 7.19
C GLY A 271 -6.65 5.66 5.71
N PRO A 272 -7.14 6.70 5.01
CA PRO A 272 -7.61 6.57 3.63
C PRO A 272 -6.49 6.08 2.73
N ALA A 273 -6.60 4.83 2.28
CA ALA A 273 -5.59 4.21 1.43
C ALA A 273 -6.20 3.17 0.49
N GLN A 274 -5.69 3.16 -0.74
CA GLN A 274 -5.85 2.03 -1.66
C GLN A 274 -4.61 1.13 -1.50
N VAL A 275 -4.84 -0.09 -1.06
CA VAL A 275 -3.78 -1.07 -0.82
C VAL A 275 -3.96 -2.22 -1.80
N THR A 276 -2.91 -2.53 -2.53
CA THR A 276 -2.83 -3.70 -3.41
C THR A 276 -1.75 -4.62 -2.86
N VAL A 277 -2.11 -5.86 -2.58
CA VAL A 277 -1.16 -6.86 -2.11
C VAL A 277 -0.92 -7.88 -3.21
N HIS A 278 0.35 -8.09 -3.54
CA HIS A 278 0.79 -9.14 -4.45
C HIS A 278 1.44 -10.27 -3.65
N VAL A 279 0.97 -11.49 -3.89
CA VAL A 279 1.44 -12.68 -3.18
C VAL A 279 2.42 -13.44 -4.05
N GLU A 280 3.59 -13.72 -3.52
CA GLU A 280 4.61 -14.56 -4.15
C GLU A 280 4.98 -15.73 -3.23
N PRO A 281 5.46 -16.86 -3.78
CA PRO A 281 6.02 -17.92 -2.95
C PRO A 281 7.25 -17.39 -2.19
N SER A 282 7.32 -17.66 -0.87
CA SER A 282 8.45 -17.25 -0.04
C SER A 282 9.77 -17.87 -0.52
N THR A 283 10.87 -17.09 -0.44
CA THR A 283 12.23 -17.53 -0.76
C THR A 283 13.06 -17.80 0.50
N GLY A 284 12.48 -17.58 1.70
CA GLY A 284 13.12 -17.88 2.98
C GLY A 284 13.49 -19.36 3.12
N ALA A 285 14.07 -19.75 4.24
CA ALA A 285 14.44 -21.15 4.50
C ALA A 285 13.20 -22.06 4.33
N GLU A 286 12.96 -22.46 3.09
CA GLU A 286 11.86 -23.35 2.71
C GLU A 286 11.97 -24.58 3.58
N ALA A 287 10.87 -24.99 4.19
CA ALA A 287 10.82 -26.29 4.81
C ALA A 287 11.31 -27.34 3.80
N PRO A 288 12.09 -28.33 4.19
CA PRO A 288 12.61 -29.31 3.24
C PRO A 288 11.55 -29.86 2.29
N ASN A 289 10.31 -29.98 2.75
CA ASN A 289 9.19 -30.47 1.96
C ASN A 289 8.78 -29.47 0.84
N GLU A 290 8.82 -28.16 1.13
CA GLU A 290 8.51 -27.10 0.14
C GLU A 290 9.53 -27.08 -0.99
N ARG A 291 10.80 -27.21 -0.65
CA ARG A 291 11.88 -27.30 -1.63
C ARG A 291 11.75 -28.54 -2.51
N VAL A 292 11.39 -29.68 -1.92
CA VAL A 292 11.12 -30.91 -2.68
C VAL A 292 9.96 -30.74 -3.64
N ALA A 293 8.85 -30.15 -3.18
CA ALA A 293 7.70 -29.86 -4.04
C ALA A 293 8.07 -28.92 -5.21
N ALA A 294 8.82 -27.85 -4.92
CA ALA A 294 9.29 -26.93 -5.95
C ALA A 294 10.20 -27.60 -6.98
N ALA A 295 11.13 -28.47 -6.54
CA ALA A 295 12.01 -29.23 -7.42
C ALA A 295 11.21 -30.20 -8.31
N ALA A 296 10.23 -30.87 -7.73
CA ALA A 296 9.38 -31.82 -8.46
C ALA A 296 8.52 -31.14 -9.53
N LEU A 297 7.93 -29.99 -9.22
CA LEU A 297 7.08 -29.23 -10.16
C LEU A 297 7.86 -28.58 -11.33
N ARG A 298 9.18 -28.48 -11.25
CA ARG A 298 10.02 -28.06 -12.40
C ARG A 298 10.14 -29.13 -13.49
N VAL A 299 9.81 -30.39 -13.16
CA VAL A 299 9.92 -31.51 -14.10
C VAL A 299 8.69 -31.52 -15.03
N PRO A 300 8.86 -31.39 -16.36
CA PRO A 300 7.74 -31.42 -17.28
C PRO A 300 6.94 -32.73 -17.16
N GLY A 301 5.61 -32.59 -17.15
CA GLY A 301 4.69 -33.72 -16.99
C GLY A 301 4.26 -34.00 -15.55
N VAL A 302 4.89 -33.40 -14.55
CA VAL A 302 4.42 -33.44 -13.16
C VAL A 302 3.31 -32.41 -12.98
N VAL A 303 2.13 -32.87 -12.56
CA VAL A 303 0.93 -32.03 -12.34
C VAL A 303 0.89 -31.53 -10.90
N GLU A 304 1.12 -32.41 -9.95
CA GLU A 304 1.03 -32.10 -8.52
C GLU A 304 1.94 -33.06 -7.72
N THR A 305 2.37 -32.60 -6.56
CA THR A 305 3.07 -33.45 -5.57
C THR A 305 2.49 -33.22 -4.18
N HIS A 306 2.33 -34.29 -3.43
CA HIS A 306 1.83 -34.27 -2.06
C HIS A 306 2.43 -35.38 -1.22
N ASN A 307 2.09 -35.47 0.06
CA ASN A 307 2.58 -36.44 1.01
C ASN A 307 4.12 -36.58 1.04
N ILE A 308 4.78 -35.41 1.00
CA ILE A 308 6.25 -35.31 0.97
C ILE A 308 6.78 -35.53 2.39
N SER A 309 7.68 -36.53 2.56
CA SER A 309 8.35 -36.78 3.83
C SER A 309 9.86 -36.89 3.62
N VAL A 310 10.61 -36.17 4.47
CA VAL A 310 12.07 -36.27 4.54
C VAL A 310 12.42 -37.18 5.72
N LEU A 311 12.97 -38.36 5.43
CA LEU A 311 13.30 -39.39 6.40
C LEU A 311 14.78 -39.34 6.74
N GLU A 312 15.12 -39.25 8.01
CA GLU A 312 16.49 -39.40 8.50
C GLU A 312 16.79 -40.90 8.77
N GLN A 313 17.80 -41.41 8.13
CA GLN A 313 18.26 -42.80 8.38
C GLN A 313 19.34 -42.80 9.47
N GLY A 314 19.29 -43.73 10.39
CA GLY A 314 20.17 -43.82 11.58
C GLY A 314 21.69 -43.83 11.31
N THR A 315 22.13 -43.83 10.06
CA THR A 315 23.53 -43.76 9.61
C THR A 315 23.92 -42.39 9.04
N GLY A 316 23.08 -41.33 9.27
CA GLY A 316 23.32 -39.98 8.77
C GLY A 316 22.90 -39.75 7.31
N GLY A 317 22.27 -40.74 6.65
CA GLY A 317 21.68 -40.57 5.32
C GLY A 317 20.25 -40.00 5.39
N ARG A 318 19.84 -39.28 4.34
CA ARG A 318 18.45 -38.81 4.16
C ARG A 318 17.82 -39.56 3.00
N ALA A 319 16.52 -39.87 3.13
CA ALA A 319 15.69 -40.38 2.05
C ALA A 319 14.46 -39.47 1.93
N ILE A 320 13.95 -39.32 0.72
CA ILE A 320 12.73 -38.52 0.46
C ILE A 320 11.69 -39.46 -0.12
N THR A 321 10.48 -39.38 0.42
CA THR A 321 9.29 -40.02 -0.15
C THR A 321 8.32 -38.96 -0.57
N LEU A 322 7.62 -39.14 -1.70
CA LEU A 322 6.58 -38.25 -2.18
C LEU A 322 5.58 -39.00 -3.06
N HIS A 323 4.35 -38.50 -3.14
CA HIS A 323 3.37 -38.87 -4.13
C HIS A 323 3.42 -37.86 -5.27
N VAL A 324 3.32 -38.34 -6.50
CA VAL A 324 3.42 -37.56 -7.73
C VAL A 324 2.21 -37.86 -8.60
N ARG A 325 1.48 -36.82 -8.98
CA ARG A 325 0.37 -36.90 -9.93
C ARG A 325 0.87 -36.60 -11.33
N LEU A 326 0.62 -37.53 -12.25
CA LEU A 326 0.88 -37.41 -13.68
C LEU A 326 -0.43 -37.48 -14.46
N PRO A 327 -0.48 -36.96 -15.70
CA PRO A 327 -1.65 -37.09 -16.56
C PRO A 327 -2.14 -38.53 -16.66
N GLU A 328 -3.46 -38.75 -16.53
CA GLU A 328 -4.07 -40.06 -16.48
C GLU A 328 -3.83 -40.87 -17.77
N ASP A 329 -3.75 -40.18 -18.89
CA ASP A 329 -3.52 -40.75 -20.24
C ASP A 329 -2.04 -40.94 -20.58
N MET A 330 -1.11 -40.55 -19.68
CA MET A 330 0.33 -40.67 -19.91
C MET A 330 0.75 -42.17 -19.99
N PRO A 331 1.42 -42.60 -21.09
CA PRO A 331 1.91 -43.96 -21.18
C PRO A 331 2.91 -44.30 -20.06
N MET A 332 2.83 -45.49 -19.46
CA MET A 332 3.70 -45.93 -18.36
C MET A 332 5.20 -45.79 -18.67
N ARG A 333 5.60 -45.93 -19.94
CA ARG A 333 6.99 -45.72 -20.34
C ARG A 333 7.43 -44.27 -20.16
N GLU A 334 6.56 -43.31 -20.50
CA GLU A 334 6.81 -41.90 -20.35
C GLU A 334 6.76 -41.51 -18.85
N ALA A 335 5.77 -42.00 -18.12
CA ALA A 335 5.67 -41.82 -16.68
C ALA A 335 6.95 -42.27 -15.95
N ALA A 336 7.49 -43.42 -16.30
CA ALA A 336 8.73 -43.91 -15.72
C ALA A 336 9.95 -42.99 -16.02
N LEU A 337 10.05 -42.42 -17.21
CA LEU A 337 11.10 -41.45 -17.57
C LEU A 337 10.94 -40.14 -16.80
N THR A 338 9.73 -39.64 -16.69
CA THR A 338 9.39 -38.41 -15.91
C THR A 338 9.76 -38.63 -14.43
N VAL A 339 9.40 -39.74 -13.84
CA VAL A 339 9.74 -40.10 -12.44
C VAL A 339 11.27 -40.22 -12.25
N GLU A 340 11.99 -40.81 -13.17
CA GLU A 340 13.44 -40.88 -13.06
C GLU A 340 14.11 -39.50 -13.23
N GLN A 341 13.56 -38.64 -14.02
CA GLN A 341 13.99 -37.23 -14.13
C GLN A 341 13.73 -36.49 -12.83
N LEU A 342 12.53 -36.63 -12.27
CA LEU A 342 12.16 -36.08 -10.96
C LEU A 342 13.08 -36.53 -9.85
N LYS A 343 13.37 -37.82 -9.77
CA LYS A 343 14.29 -38.37 -8.77
C LYS A 343 15.72 -37.84 -8.94
N ARG A 344 16.19 -37.63 -10.17
CA ARG A 344 17.51 -37.01 -10.44
C ARG A 344 17.54 -35.57 -9.97
N GLU A 345 16.50 -34.77 -10.29
CA GLU A 345 16.41 -33.37 -9.89
C GLU A 345 16.45 -33.23 -8.36
N ILE A 346 15.61 -33.99 -7.64
CA ILE A 346 15.60 -34.01 -6.18
C ILE A 346 16.93 -34.45 -5.60
N ARG A 347 17.57 -35.52 -6.12
CA ARG A 347 18.87 -35.99 -5.66
C ARG A 347 19.95 -34.94 -5.81
N SER A 348 19.97 -34.23 -6.94
CA SER A 348 20.97 -33.20 -7.22
C SER A 348 20.84 -32.00 -6.31
N GLU A 349 19.61 -31.58 -5.99
CA GLU A 349 19.35 -30.42 -5.16
C GLU A 349 19.56 -30.68 -3.65
N PHE A 350 19.20 -31.88 -3.18
CA PHE A 350 19.22 -32.18 -1.75
C PHE A 350 20.40 -33.06 -1.30
N GLY A 351 21.22 -33.57 -2.23
CA GLY A 351 22.34 -34.44 -1.92
C GLY A 351 21.90 -35.76 -1.27
N VAL A 352 20.68 -36.24 -1.53
CA VAL A 352 20.12 -37.45 -0.92
C VAL A 352 20.40 -38.68 -1.78
N ALA A 353 20.67 -39.83 -1.13
CA ALA A 353 20.97 -41.06 -1.84
C ALA A 353 19.71 -41.74 -2.40
N ARG A 354 18.55 -41.56 -1.77
CA ARG A 354 17.33 -42.30 -2.10
C ARG A 354 16.12 -41.33 -2.19
N VAL A 355 15.37 -41.49 -3.29
CA VAL A 355 14.07 -40.80 -3.52
C VAL A 355 13.07 -41.87 -3.96
N TYR A 356 11.97 -41.98 -3.24
CA TYR A 356 10.86 -42.88 -3.53
C TYR A 356 9.66 -42.00 -3.99
N ALA A 357 9.19 -42.24 -5.21
CA ALA A 357 8.04 -41.53 -5.76
C ALA A 357 6.91 -42.54 -6.03
N HIS A 358 5.78 -42.34 -5.40
CA HIS A 358 4.54 -43.04 -5.70
C HIS A 358 3.77 -42.29 -6.77
N VAL A 359 3.40 -42.96 -7.86
CA VAL A 359 2.73 -42.35 -9.00
C VAL A 359 1.23 -42.52 -8.88
N GLU A 360 0.52 -41.41 -8.99
CA GLU A 360 -0.94 -41.37 -9.01
C GLU A 360 -1.45 -40.70 -10.31
N PRO A 361 -2.61 -41.12 -10.83
CA PRO A 361 -3.24 -40.41 -11.93
C PRO A 361 -3.79 -39.06 -11.46
N SER A 362 -3.64 -37.99 -12.27
CA SER A 362 -4.29 -36.71 -12.04
C SER A 362 -5.72 -36.80 -12.57
N ALA A 363 -6.68 -37.12 -11.72
CA ALA A 363 -8.08 -37.00 -12.07
C ALA A 363 -8.45 -35.52 -12.24
N LEU A 364 -8.56 -35.04 -13.47
CA LEU A 364 -9.09 -33.72 -13.81
C LEU A 364 -10.62 -33.75 -13.67
N GLY A 365 -11.13 -33.35 -12.49
CA GLY A 365 -12.56 -33.15 -12.21
C GLY A 365 -13.15 -34.17 -11.24
N ALA A 366 -14.18 -33.74 -10.51
CA ALA A 366 -14.99 -34.61 -9.67
C ALA A 366 -15.72 -35.61 -10.56
N GLN A 367 -15.32 -36.87 -10.51
CA GLN A 367 -16.12 -37.92 -11.15
C GLN A 367 -17.41 -38.13 -10.35
N PRO A 368 -18.59 -38.20 -11.01
CA PRO A 368 -19.82 -38.43 -10.29
C PRO A 368 -19.78 -39.79 -9.58
N ALA A 369 -19.92 -39.78 -8.27
CA ALA A 369 -20.08 -40.96 -7.45
C ALA A 369 -21.55 -41.22 -7.19
N ARG A 370 -21.99 -42.49 -7.30
CA ARG A 370 -23.37 -42.91 -7.05
C ARG A 370 -23.41 -43.76 -5.80
N ASP A 371 -24.31 -43.41 -4.89
CA ASP A 371 -24.60 -44.29 -3.75
C ASP A 371 -25.29 -45.56 -4.24
N ILE A 372 -24.68 -46.69 -3.96
CA ILE A 372 -25.17 -48.02 -4.32
C ILE A 372 -25.59 -48.84 -3.10
N GLY A 373 -25.63 -48.27 -1.91
CA GLY A 373 -25.93 -48.98 -0.67
C GLY A 373 -27.31 -49.68 -0.71
N ALA A 374 -28.32 -49.05 -1.32
CA ALA A 374 -29.67 -49.65 -1.52
C ALA A 374 -29.67 -50.80 -2.52
N GLU A 375 -28.77 -50.75 -3.55
CA GLU A 375 -28.69 -51.76 -4.60
C GLU A 375 -27.82 -52.98 -4.17
N GLN A 376 -26.87 -52.75 -3.26
CA GLN A 376 -25.94 -53.76 -2.76
C GLN A 376 -25.88 -53.77 -1.22
N PRO A 377 -26.99 -54.12 -0.54
CA PRO A 377 -27.05 -54.06 0.93
C PRO A 377 -26.09 -55.06 1.63
N GLN A 378 -25.60 -56.06 0.91
CA GLN A 378 -24.58 -56.98 1.41
C GLN A 378 -23.24 -56.29 1.69
N LEU A 379 -22.84 -55.31 0.85
CA LEU A 379 -21.59 -54.55 1.07
C LEU A 379 -21.71 -53.63 2.30
N VAL A 380 -22.86 -52.94 2.45
CA VAL A 380 -23.13 -52.13 3.61
C VAL A 380 -23.10 -52.93 4.90
N ARG A 381 -23.71 -54.16 4.88
CA ARG A 381 -23.69 -55.06 6.03
C ARG A 381 -22.29 -55.51 6.38
N ALA A 382 -21.50 -55.97 5.42
CA ALA A 382 -20.16 -56.46 5.64
C ALA A 382 -19.24 -55.34 6.19
N ALA A 383 -19.32 -54.14 5.64
CA ALA A 383 -18.62 -52.96 6.16
C ALA A 383 -19.04 -52.63 7.60
N SER A 384 -20.37 -52.62 7.87
CA SER A 384 -20.92 -52.33 9.20
C SER A 384 -20.49 -53.33 10.26
N GLU A 385 -20.43 -54.63 9.90
CA GLU A 385 -19.94 -55.69 10.76
C GLU A 385 -18.43 -55.56 11.05
N ALA A 386 -17.65 -55.18 10.04
CA ALA A 386 -16.20 -54.93 10.20
C ALA A 386 -15.96 -53.77 11.15
N VAL A 387 -16.68 -52.64 10.97
CA VAL A 387 -16.64 -51.50 11.86
C VAL A 387 -16.97 -51.89 13.30
N THR A 388 -18.09 -52.60 13.52
CA THR A 388 -18.55 -53.01 14.84
C THR A 388 -17.51 -53.89 15.54
N ARG A 389 -16.88 -54.79 14.81
CA ARG A 389 -15.86 -55.72 15.31
C ARG A 389 -14.63 -54.98 15.87
N VAL A 390 -14.21 -53.90 15.24
CA VAL A 390 -12.98 -53.16 15.59
C VAL A 390 -13.27 -52.02 16.57
N ALA A 391 -14.35 -51.29 16.36
CA ALA A 391 -14.70 -50.14 17.17
C ALA A 391 -15.45 -50.50 18.47
N GLY A 392 -15.97 -51.73 18.58
CA GLY A 392 -16.81 -52.16 19.70
C GLY A 392 -18.20 -51.50 19.77
N GLN A 393 -18.54 -50.70 18.76
CA GLN A 393 -19.81 -49.98 18.59
C GLN A 393 -20.18 -49.98 17.10
N GLY A 394 -21.44 -49.86 16.78
CA GLY A 394 -21.91 -49.74 15.40
C GLY A 394 -21.45 -48.41 14.78
N ALA A 395 -21.24 -48.43 13.47
CA ALA A 395 -21.04 -47.21 12.72
C ALA A 395 -22.29 -46.31 12.85
N ALA A 396 -22.12 -45.00 12.95
CA ALA A 396 -23.21 -44.06 12.89
C ALA A 396 -23.82 -44.02 11.50
N GLU A 397 -22.99 -44.17 10.46
CA GLU A 397 -23.40 -44.23 9.06
C GLU A 397 -22.39 -45.05 8.27
N VAL A 398 -22.87 -45.82 7.28
CA VAL A 398 -22.08 -46.52 6.27
C VAL A 398 -22.66 -46.28 4.91
N VAL A 399 -21.94 -45.66 4.02
CA VAL A 399 -22.31 -45.37 2.64
C VAL A 399 -21.35 -46.02 1.68
N VAL A 400 -21.84 -46.67 0.64
CA VAL A 400 -21.00 -47.26 -0.39
C VAL A 400 -21.25 -46.57 -1.71
N TYR A 401 -20.20 -45.89 -2.18
CA TYR A 401 -20.23 -45.18 -3.45
C TYR A 401 -19.56 -46.00 -4.56
N ARG A 402 -20.12 -45.90 -5.75
CA ARG A 402 -19.47 -46.36 -6.99
C ARG A 402 -19.08 -45.17 -7.83
N GLN A 403 -17.78 -45.09 -8.16
CA GLN A 403 -17.19 -44.06 -9.01
C GLN A 403 -16.50 -44.75 -10.20
N GLY A 404 -17.20 -44.89 -11.32
CA GLY A 404 -16.77 -45.76 -12.43
C GLY A 404 -16.69 -47.23 -12.00
N GLU A 405 -15.51 -47.84 -12.09
CA GLU A 405 -15.27 -49.21 -11.62
C GLU A 405 -14.85 -49.30 -10.15
N ARG A 406 -14.51 -48.14 -9.51
CA ARG A 406 -13.99 -48.06 -8.14
C ARG A 406 -15.14 -48.06 -7.13
N LEU A 407 -14.91 -48.78 -6.02
CA LEU A 407 -15.79 -48.76 -4.85
C LEU A 407 -15.13 -48.00 -3.70
N LEU A 408 -15.84 -47.01 -3.20
CA LEU A 408 -15.44 -46.20 -2.05
C LEU A 408 -16.45 -46.46 -0.91
N VAL A 409 -15.93 -46.80 0.26
CA VAL A 409 -16.75 -46.96 1.48
C VAL A 409 -16.47 -45.74 2.39
N VAL A 410 -17.52 -45.02 2.74
CA VAL A 410 -17.45 -43.95 3.75
C VAL A 410 -18.21 -44.42 4.98
N THR A 411 -17.58 -44.31 6.13
CA THR A 411 -18.20 -44.67 7.42
C THR A 411 -17.86 -43.63 8.48
N SER A 412 -18.80 -43.38 9.38
CA SER A 412 -18.61 -42.47 10.49
C SER A 412 -18.62 -43.21 11.83
N LEU A 413 -17.70 -42.81 12.71
CA LEU A 413 -17.55 -43.34 14.06
C LEU A 413 -17.71 -42.19 15.08
N ARG A 414 -18.29 -42.52 16.23
CA ARG A 414 -18.33 -41.64 17.39
C ARG A 414 -17.17 -41.95 18.31
N ALA A 415 -16.32 -40.95 18.56
CA ALA A 415 -15.26 -41.05 19.54
C ALA A 415 -15.71 -40.49 20.89
N GLU A 416 -15.20 -41.10 21.96
CA GLU A 416 -15.40 -40.52 23.32
C GLU A 416 -14.77 -39.12 23.38
N PRO A 417 -15.43 -38.13 24.00
CA PRO A 417 -14.95 -36.73 24.02
C PRO A 417 -13.55 -36.53 24.64
N GLY A 418 -13.06 -37.49 25.40
CA GLY A 418 -11.74 -37.44 26.04
C GLY A 418 -10.60 -38.06 25.23
N ARG A 419 -10.87 -38.62 24.06
CA ARG A 419 -9.80 -39.25 23.22
C ARG A 419 -9.00 -38.17 22.50
N SER A 420 -7.71 -38.38 22.47
CA SER A 420 -6.80 -37.55 21.67
C SER A 420 -6.99 -37.81 20.15
N VAL A 421 -6.67 -36.84 19.32
CA VAL A 421 -6.69 -36.96 17.85
C VAL A 421 -5.83 -38.16 17.39
N ARG A 422 -4.70 -38.40 18.05
CA ARG A 422 -3.83 -39.56 17.77
C ARG A 422 -4.54 -40.91 18.00
N GLU A 423 -5.25 -41.06 19.11
CA GLU A 423 -5.99 -42.29 19.44
C GLU A 423 -7.19 -42.48 18.49
N ALA A 424 -7.87 -41.40 18.13
CA ALA A 424 -8.94 -41.41 17.15
C ALA A 424 -8.43 -41.83 15.77
N HIS A 425 -7.27 -41.32 15.33
CA HIS A 425 -6.65 -41.70 14.07
C HIS A 425 -6.21 -43.18 14.04
N VAL A 426 -5.62 -43.66 15.11
CA VAL A 426 -5.27 -45.10 15.21
C VAL A 426 -6.49 -46.01 15.13
N LEU A 427 -7.61 -45.60 15.75
CA LEU A 427 -8.86 -46.34 15.65
C LEU A 427 -9.42 -46.32 14.21
N ALA A 428 -9.42 -45.12 13.56
CA ALA A 428 -9.84 -44.98 12.18
C ALA A 428 -9.05 -45.90 11.23
N SER A 429 -7.71 -45.88 11.33
CA SER A 429 -6.86 -46.74 10.50
C SER A 429 -7.12 -48.25 10.70
N ARG A 430 -7.36 -48.68 11.92
CA ARG A 430 -7.75 -50.07 12.20
C ARG A 430 -9.12 -50.46 11.61
N VAL A 431 -10.06 -49.50 11.56
CA VAL A 431 -11.36 -49.69 10.92
C VAL A 431 -11.22 -49.75 9.41
N GLU A 432 -10.41 -48.83 8.83
CA GLU A 432 -10.10 -48.86 7.39
C GLU A 432 -9.54 -50.20 6.95
N ASP A 433 -8.55 -50.73 7.66
CA ASP A 433 -7.96 -52.02 7.39
C ASP A 433 -8.99 -53.17 7.50
N ALA A 434 -9.82 -53.17 8.53
CA ALA A 434 -10.82 -54.21 8.74
C ALA A 434 -11.97 -54.17 7.70
N VAL A 435 -12.36 -53.00 7.22
CA VAL A 435 -13.33 -52.84 6.14
C VAL A 435 -12.75 -53.32 4.81
N ARG A 436 -11.47 -52.96 4.55
CA ARG A 436 -10.75 -53.39 3.35
C ARG A 436 -10.54 -54.92 3.32
N ASP A 437 -10.23 -55.53 4.45
CA ASP A 437 -10.14 -56.98 4.58
C ASP A 437 -11.48 -57.73 4.42
N ALA A 438 -12.57 -57.04 4.78
CA ALA A 438 -13.91 -57.66 4.69
C ALA A 438 -14.55 -57.54 3.28
N LEU A 439 -14.00 -56.65 2.42
CA LEU A 439 -14.52 -56.34 1.10
C LEU A 439 -13.41 -56.34 0.06
N ASP A 440 -13.15 -57.50 -0.56
CA ASP A 440 -12.06 -57.74 -1.53
C ASP A 440 -12.05 -56.79 -2.75
N SER A 441 -13.15 -56.08 -2.99
CA SER A 441 -13.33 -55.20 -4.17
C SER A 441 -13.35 -53.69 -3.83
N VAL A 442 -12.99 -53.29 -2.60
CA VAL A 442 -13.02 -51.90 -2.19
C VAL A 442 -11.68 -51.24 -2.48
N ASP A 443 -11.72 -50.18 -3.27
CA ASP A 443 -10.54 -49.39 -3.65
C ASP A 443 -10.10 -48.43 -2.55
N ASP A 444 -11.06 -47.82 -1.83
CA ASP A 444 -10.76 -46.87 -0.79
C ASP A 444 -11.80 -46.90 0.34
N VAL A 445 -11.34 -46.59 1.55
CA VAL A 445 -12.17 -46.53 2.76
C VAL A 445 -11.88 -45.21 3.48
N ILE A 446 -12.90 -44.42 3.70
CA ILE A 446 -12.80 -43.19 4.48
C ILE A 446 -13.55 -43.36 5.80
N VAL A 447 -12.83 -43.17 6.92
CA VAL A 447 -13.43 -43.23 8.26
C VAL A 447 -13.44 -41.83 8.86
N GLU A 448 -14.63 -41.24 8.93
CA GLU A 448 -14.84 -39.98 9.65
C GLU A 448 -14.98 -40.26 11.15
N VAL A 449 -14.23 -39.56 11.97
CA VAL A 449 -14.35 -39.65 13.43
C VAL A 449 -14.88 -38.35 13.98
N SER A 450 -16.09 -38.40 14.54
CA SER A 450 -16.74 -37.26 15.21
C SER A 450 -16.79 -37.47 16.71
N ALA A 451 -16.73 -36.41 17.50
CA ALA A 451 -17.06 -36.40 18.91
C ALA A 451 -18.42 -35.71 19.08
N ASP A 452 -19.32 -36.29 19.88
CA ASP A 452 -20.54 -35.58 20.28
C ASP A 452 -20.11 -34.35 21.10
N ALA A 453 -20.64 -33.15 20.68
CA ALA A 453 -20.35 -31.87 21.30
C ALA A 453 -21.03 -31.74 22.67
#